data_0a747158ac7a92853bc8b56bc2f01329
#
_entry.id   0a747158ac7a92853bc8b56bc2f01329
#
_cell.length_a   1.000
_cell.length_b   1.000
_cell.length_c   1.000
_cell.angle_alpha   90.00
_cell.angle_beta   90.00
_cell.angle_gamma   90.00
#
_symmetry.space_group_name_H-M   'P 1'
#
loop_
_entity.id
_entity.type
_entity.pdbx_description
1 polymer ?
#
loop_
_entity_poly.entity_id
_entity_poly.type
_entity_poly.pdbx_seq_one_letter_code
_entity_poly.pdbx_strand_id
1 'polypeptide(L)'
;LRGAPSVDKEGNPDGDGTGMGWFPGYAINVETGERLNIGFGESSRLTQDNGRDMKFNPSSRSILFDNGAILNVLGGKHFIYVFNHAGNSATDMPRYDKGEYIRTKLSDPTAANKRAVYKDAAWVGIPLGVDNKTFLSNELKIRIRVNRPYSKFYNADDSTTTAVNGNNPYYSFNTGDMFARRGNNETAVSALDLINVVPNPYYAYSGYEKNRLDN
;
A
#
# COMPACT_ATOMS: atom_id res chain seq x y z
N LEU A 1 -3.89 18.95 8.88
CA LEU A 1 -4.89 19.26 9.89
C LEU A 1 -4.45 20.50 10.67
N ARG A 2 -4.90 21.67 10.29
CA ARG A 2 -4.51 22.94 10.93
C ARG A 2 -5.73 23.82 11.15
N GLY A 3 -6.74 23.37 11.87
CA GLY A 3 -7.81 24.24 12.29
C GLY A 3 -8.60 24.94 11.18
N ALA A 4 -8.39 24.54 9.92
CA ALA A 4 -9.21 25.00 8.81
C ALA A 4 -10.61 24.41 8.94
N PRO A 5 -11.66 25.13 8.57
CA PRO A 5 -13.01 24.57 8.52
C PRO A 5 -13.07 23.34 7.63
N SER A 6 -13.97 22.41 7.94
CA SER A 6 -14.30 21.32 7.03
C SER A 6 -14.85 21.87 5.73
N VAL A 7 -14.50 21.24 4.62
CA VAL A 7 -14.93 21.70 3.29
C VAL A 7 -15.47 20.53 2.46
N ASP A 8 -16.45 20.85 1.64
CA ASP A 8 -16.98 19.98 0.59
C ASP A 8 -16.01 19.87 -0.60
N LYS A 9 -16.40 19.16 -1.66
CA LYS A 9 -15.58 18.97 -2.86
C LYS A 9 -15.29 20.29 -3.63
N GLU A 10 -16.13 21.28 -3.50
CA GLU A 10 -15.97 22.61 -4.08
C GLU A 10 -15.09 23.49 -3.20
N GLY A 11 -14.84 23.09 -1.97
CA GLY A 11 -14.06 23.84 -0.99
C GLY A 11 -14.87 24.83 -0.17
N ASN A 12 -16.19 24.71 -0.17
CA ASN A 12 -17.05 25.50 0.72
C ASN A 12 -17.12 24.85 2.10
N PRO A 13 -17.26 25.64 3.17
CA PRO A 13 -17.49 25.09 4.50
C PRO A 13 -18.74 24.20 4.53
N ASP A 14 -18.62 22.99 5.04
CA ASP A 14 -19.71 22.01 5.15
C ASP A 14 -20.34 21.92 6.54
N GLY A 15 -19.79 22.64 7.50
CA GLY A 15 -20.30 22.71 8.87
C GLY A 15 -19.84 21.56 9.79
N ASP A 16 -19.13 20.57 9.30
CA ASP A 16 -18.76 19.38 10.07
C ASP A 16 -17.51 19.53 10.97
N GLY A 17 -17.05 20.75 11.23
CA GLY A 17 -15.93 21.00 12.13
C GLY A 17 -14.69 21.57 11.46
N THR A 18 -13.52 21.22 11.98
CA THR A 18 -12.24 21.72 11.49
C THR A 18 -11.27 20.57 11.21
N GLY A 19 -10.38 20.78 10.24
CA GLY A 19 -9.36 19.81 9.87
C GLY A 19 -9.89 18.64 9.05
N MET A 20 -11.12 18.71 8.58
CA MET A 20 -11.74 17.73 7.70
C MET A 20 -11.83 18.33 6.30
N GLY A 21 -11.29 17.66 5.31
CA GLY A 21 -11.40 18.02 3.92
C GLY A 21 -12.07 16.91 3.15
N TRP A 22 -12.75 17.26 2.07
CA TRP A 22 -13.31 16.26 1.18
C TRP A 22 -12.20 15.43 0.51
N PHE A 23 -12.39 14.11 0.49
CA PHE A 23 -11.50 13.17 -0.16
C PHE A 23 -12.31 12.20 -1.03
N PRO A 24 -11.96 12.02 -2.31
CA PRO A 24 -12.77 11.27 -3.28
C PRO A 24 -12.60 9.75 -3.20
N GLY A 25 -12.26 9.20 -2.08
CA GLY A 25 -11.95 7.77 -2.00
C GLY A 25 -12.14 7.18 -0.62
N TYR A 26 -11.85 5.88 -0.55
CA TYR A 26 -11.85 5.13 0.70
C TYR A 26 -10.80 4.02 0.65
N ALA A 27 -10.42 3.53 1.81
CA ALA A 27 -9.55 2.36 1.95
C ALA A 27 -10.28 1.24 2.69
N ILE A 28 -9.99 0.01 2.28
CA ILE A 28 -10.53 -1.21 2.90
C ILE A 28 -9.37 -2.15 3.19
N ASN A 29 -9.35 -2.74 4.35
CA ASN A 29 -8.56 -3.93 4.62
C ASN A 29 -9.16 -5.10 3.85
N VAL A 30 -8.45 -5.63 2.86
CA VAL A 30 -8.98 -6.67 1.96
C VAL A 30 -9.14 -8.03 2.63
N GLU A 31 -8.52 -8.25 3.78
CA GLU A 31 -8.61 -9.50 4.55
C GLU A 31 -9.84 -9.51 5.45
N THR A 32 -10.12 -8.38 6.10
CA THR A 32 -11.23 -8.28 7.06
C THR A 32 -12.48 -7.64 6.47
N GLY A 33 -12.37 -6.95 5.32
CA GLY A 33 -13.43 -6.16 4.75
C GLY A 33 -13.70 -4.83 5.49
N GLU A 34 -12.90 -4.50 6.50
CA GLU A 34 -13.09 -3.30 7.30
C GLU A 34 -12.67 -2.05 6.55
N ARG A 35 -13.49 -1.02 6.63
CA ARG A 35 -13.11 0.31 6.18
C ARG A 35 -12.07 0.91 7.10
N LEU A 36 -11.06 1.57 6.51
CA LEU A 36 -9.95 2.18 7.23
C LEU A 36 -10.06 3.69 7.24
N ASN A 37 -9.46 4.32 8.25
CA ASN A 37 -9.29 5.76 8.30
C ASN A 37 -8.27 6.21 7.26
N ILE A 38 -8.55 7.35 6.63
CA ILE A 38 -7.67 8.02 5.68
C ILE A 38 -7.44 9.45 6.15
N GLY A 39 -6.22 9.90 5.99
CA GLY A 39 -5.87 11.31 6.07
C GLY A 39 -5.22 11.77 4.76
N PHE A 40 -5.41 13.01 4.41
CA PHE A 40 -4.56 13.64 3.42
C PHE A 40 -3.90 14.89 4.00
N GLY A 41 -2.81 15.28 3.41
CA GLY A 41 -2.08 16.48 3.77
C GLY A 41 -1.44 17.08 2.54
N GLU A 42 -1.07 18.33 2.63
CA GLU A 42 -0.32 19.05 1.60
C GLU A 42 0.84 19.82 2.21
N SER A 43 1.74 20.29 1.37
CA SER A 43 2.85 21.11 1.85
C SER A 43 2.35 22.48 2.28
N SER A 44 2.43 22.75 3.57
CA SER A 44 2.07 24.07 4.11
C SER A 44 3.04 25.19 3.73
N ARG A 45 4.13 24.86 3.07
CA ARG A 45 5.16 25.83 2.65
C ARG A 45 4.89 26.39 1.25
N LEU A 46 4.21 25.63 0.40
CA LEU A 46 3.99 26.00 -0.98
C LEU A 46 2.54 26.46 -1.19
N THR A 47 2.40 27.60 -1.84
CA THR A 47 1.08 28.15 -2.24
C THR A 47 0.81 27.94 -3.72
N GLN A 48 1.86 27.62 -4.48
CA GLN A 48 1.76 27.35 -5.91
C GLN A 48 1.35 25.90 -6.13
N ASP A 49 0.88 25.62 -7.33
CA ASP A 49 0.61 24.27 -7.82
C ASP A 49 -0.37 23.49 -6.93
N ASN A 50 -1.47 24.12 -6.57
CA ASN A 50 -2.52 23.56 -5.71
C ASN A 50 -2.03 23.16 -4.30
N GLY A 51 -0.93 23.72 -3.83
CA GLY A 51 -0.49 23.51 -2.46
C GLY A 51 -1.09 24.50 -1.48
N ARG A 52 -1.17 24.14 -0.21
CA ARG A 52 -1.56 24.98 0.93
C ARG A 52 -3.00 25.54 0.90
N ASP A 53 -3.87 24.95 0.15
CA ASP A 53 -5.29 25.34 0.14
C ASP A 53 -6.19 24.38 0.95
N MET A 54 -5.61 23.30 1.51
CA MET A 54 -6.29 22.27 2.29
C MET A 54 -7.39 21.52 1.52
N LYS A 55 -7.32 21.54 0.20
CA LYS A 55 -8.18 20.77 -0.68
C LYS A 55 -7.44 19.58 -1.25
N PHE A 56 -8.16 18.52 -1.51
CA PHE A 56 -7.59 17.41 -2.24
C PHE A 56 -7.73 17.62 -3.75
N ASN A 57 -6.74 18.28 -4.32
CA ASN A 57 -6.70 18.65 -5.74
C ASN A 57 -5.28 18.47 -6.35
N PRO A 58 -4.71 17.25 -6.27
CA PRO A 58 -3.34 17.02 -6.73
C PRO A 58 -3.18 17.38 -8.21
N SER A 59 -2.11 18.07 -8.50
CA SER A 59 -1.66 18.35 -9.88
C SER A 59 -0.78 17.21 -10.41
N SER A 60 -0.33 17.26 -11.65
CA SER A 60 0.58 16.27 -12.22
C SER A 60 1.98 16.40 -11.60
N ARG A 61 2.71 17.38 -11.99
CA ARG A 61 4.01 17.75 -11.42
C ARG A 61 4.35 19.16 -11.86
N SER A 62 5.12 19.84 -11.04
CA SER A 62 5.68 21.15 -11.41
C SER A 62 7.12 21.22 -10.98
N ILE A 63 7.83 22.09 -11.67
CA ILE A 63 9.14 22.57 -11.25
C ILE A 63 8.92 24.00 -10.79
N LEU A 64 9.14 24.25 -9.51
CA LEU A 64 9.03 25.58 -8.94
C LEU A 64 10.41 26.16 -8.66
N PHE A 65 10.50 27.47 -8.79
CA PHE A 65 11.67 28.21 -8.39
C PHE A 65 11.35 28.91 -7.06
N ASP A 66 12.10 28.59 -6.03
CA ASP A 66 12.00 29.24 -4.72
C ASP A 66 13.37 29.80 -4.35
N ASN A 67 13.47 31.12 -4.27
CA ASN A 67 14.72 31.82 -3.94
C ASN A 67 15.93 31.38 -4.75
N GLY A 68 15.76 31.13 -6.04
CA GLY A 68 16.81 30.66 -6.92
C GLY A 68 17.12 29.15 -6.88
N ALA A 69 16.43 28.38 -6.03
CA ALA A 69 16.51 26.94 -6.02
C ALA A 69 15.39 26.30 -6.87
N ILE A 70 15.75 25.27 -7.61
CA ILE A 70 14.78 24.47 -8.35
C ILE A 70 14.17 23.44 -7.40
N LEU A 71 12.85 23.52 -7.21
CA LEU A 71 12.10 22.55 -6.43
C LEU A 71 11.20 21.74 -7.35
N ASN A 72 11.37 20.42 -7.35
CA ASN A 72 10.42 19.53 -7.96
C ASN A 72 9.22 19.37 -7.01
N VAL A 73 8.07 19.84 -7.44
CA VAL A 73 6.81 19.69 -6.73
C VAL A 73 6.02 18.59 -7.40
N LEU A 74 5.72 17.55 -6.66
CA LEU A 74 4.93 16.42 -7.13
C LEU A 74 3.52 16.58 -6.60
N GLY A 75 2.54 16.73 -7.50
CA GLY A 75 1.13 16.76 -7.17
C GLY A 75 0.71 17.84 -6.18
N GLY A 76 1.36 19.03 -6.18
CA GLY A 76 1.17 20.06 -5.15
C GLY A 76 1.67 19.62 -3.78
N LYS A 77 2.50 18.57 -3.72
CA LYS A 77 2.95 17.89 -2.49
C LYS A 77 1.79 17.42 -1.62
N HIS A 78 0.79 16.86 -2.25
CA HIS A 78 -0.26 16.13 -1.56
C HIS A 78 0.26 14.77 -1.09
N PHE A 79 -0.25 14.33 0.05
CA PHE A 79 0.07 13.04 0.63
C PHE A 79 -1.22 12.37 1.07
N ILE A 80 -1.34 11.09 0.79
CA ILE A 80 -2.44 10.25 1.29
C ILE A 80 -1.87 9.31 2.33
N TYR A 81 -2.51 9.25 3.48
CA TYR A 81 -2.20 8.33 4.56
C TYR A 81 -3.36 7.37 4.73
N VAL A 82 -3.10 6.08 4.69
CA VAL A 82 -4.05 5.04 5.06
C VAL A 82 -3.61 4.45 6.38
N PHE A 83 -4.51 4.41 7.35
CA PHE A 83 -4.23 3.95 8.69
C PHE A 83 -4.88 2.60 8.93
N ASN A 84 -4.11 1.67 9.49
CA ASN A 84 -4.63 0.37 9.87
C ASN A 84 -5.36 0.47 11.23
N HIS A 85 -6.39 -0.35 11.41
CA HIS A 85 -6.98 -0.55 12.73
C HIS A 85 -5.98 -1.28 13.63
N ALA A 86 -5.58 -0.65 14.71
CA ALA A 86 -4.55 -1.18 15.60
C ALA A 86 -5.12 -1.78 16.89
N GLY A 87 -6.29 -1.31 17.30
CA GLY A 87 -6.92 -1.77 18.54
C GLY A 87 -8.01 -0.84 19.04
N ASN A 88 -8.46 -1.09 20.26
CA ASN A 88 -9.55 -0.33 20.91
C ASN A 88 -9.06 0.55 22.07
N SER A 89 -7.75 0.70 22.25
CA SER A 89 -7.24 1.60 23.29
C SER A 89 -7.28 3.04 22.82
N ALA A 90 -7.29 3.98 23.76
CA ALA A 90 -7.32 5.42 23.47
C ALA A 90 -6.07 5.92 22.71
N THR A 91 -5.04 5.10 22.59
CA THR A 91 -3.79 5.42 21.88
C THR A 91 -3.64 4.67 20.56
N ASP A 92 -4.59 3.81 20.21
CA ASP A 92 -4.56 3.02 19.00
C ASP A 92 -5.51 3.59 17.95
N MET A 93 -5.16 3.41 16.69
CA MET A 93 -6.03 3.81 15.59
C MET A 93 -7.31 2.95 15.61
N PRO A 94 -8.49 3.55 15.77
CA PRO A 94 -9.74 2.83 15.79
C PRO A 94 -10.13 2.33 14.39
N ARG A 95 -11.20 1.55 14.33
CA ARG A 95 -11.95 1.33 13.09
C ARG A 95 -12.40 2.64 12.49
N TYR A 96 -12.84 2.61 11.24
CA TYR A 96 -13.30 3.82 10.56
C TYR A 96 -14.33 4.59 11.40
N ASP A 97 -13.93 5.76 11.83
CA ASP A 97 -14.67 6.70 12.67
C ASP A 97 -14.87 8.06 11.97
N LYS A 98 -14.81 8.09 10.65
CA LYS A 98 -14.84 9.31 9.84
C LYS A 98 -13.63 10.23 10.06
N GLY A 99 -12.53 9.71 10.61
CA GLY A 99 -11.32 10.47 10.90
C GLY A 99 -11.35 11.26 12.21
N GLU A 100 -12.34 11.02 13.06
CA GLU A 100 -12.51 11.75 14.31
C GLU A 100 -11.31 11.58 15.26
N TYR A 101 -10.78 10.37 15.36
CA TYR A 101 -9.57 10.11 16.14
C TYR A 101 -8.38 10.94 15.64
N ILE A 102 -8.15 10.92 14.33
CA ILE A 102 -7.06 11.66 13.70
C ILE A 102 -7.24 13.16 13.95
N ARG A 103 -8.44 13.66 13.74
CA ARG A 103 -8.80 15.07 13.98
C ARG A 103 -8.53 15.46 15.43
N THR A 104 -9.02 14.69 16.38
CA THR A 104 -8.88 14.96 17.80
C THR A 104 -7.42 14.95 18.25
N LYS A 105 -6.65 13.95 17.82
CA LYS A 105 -5.22 13.86 18.19
C LYS A 105 -4.38 14.96 17.55
N LEU A 106 -4.66 15.32 16.32
CA LEU A 106 -3.85 16.31 15.60
C LEU A 106 -4.35 17.77 15.79
N SER A 107 -5.48 17.99 16.45
CA SER A 107 -5.87 19.33 16.90
C SER A 107 -4.92 19.85 17.98
N ASP A 108 -4.37 18.96 18.81
CA ASP A 108 -3.25 19.26 19.72
C ASP A 108 -2.02 18.42 19.30
N PRO A 109 -1.18 18.92 18.37
CA PRO A 109 -0.15 18.15 17.71
C PRO A 109 1.12 17.96 18.54
N THR A 110 0.99 17.51 19.77
CA THR A 110 2.11 17.10 20.62
C THR A 110 2.87 15.91 20.01
N ALA A 111 4.10 15.67 20.44
CA ALA A 111 4.88 14.51 19.97
C ALA A 111 4.15 13.19 20.26
N ALA A 112 3.48 13.08 21.40
CA ALA A 112 2.70 11.90 21.78
C ALA A 112 1.50 11.69 20.86
N ASN A 113 0.73 12.74 20.60
CA ASN A 113 -0.44 12.66 19.73
C ASN A 113 -0.06 12.35 18.26
N LYS A 114 1.00 12.97 17.75
CA LYS A 114 1.54 12.63 16.43
C LYS A 114 1.96 11.16 16.36
N ARG A 115 2.66 10.66 17.39
CA ARG A 115 3.06 9.26 17.43
C ARG A 115 1.84 8.34 17.48
N ALA A 116 0.82 8.67 18.25
CA ALA A 116 -0.41 7.88 18.36
C ALA A 116 -1.12 7.73 17.00
N VAL A 117 -1.07 8.75 16.15
CA VAL A 117 -1.66 8.68 14.81
C VAL A 117 -0.74 7.96 13.83
N TYR A 118 0.50 8.40 13.70
CA TYR A 118 1.36 7.97 12.60
C TYR A 118 2.00 6.59 12.80
N LYS A 119 2.02 6.05 14.03
CA LYS A 119 2.51 4.68 14.26
C LYS A 119 1.70 3.60 13.54
N ASP A 120 0.45 3.89 13.25
CA ASP A 120 -0.49 2.95 12.64
C ASP A 120 -0.71 3.23 11.14
N ALA A 121 0.14 4.07 10.54
CA ALA A 121 0.11 4.30 9.10
C ALA A 121 0.53 3.02 8.36
N ALA A 122 -0.40 2.44 7.61
CA ALA A 122 -0.18 1.23 6.82
C ALA A 122 0.38 1.55 5.43
N TRP A 123 0.01 2.69 4.89
CA TRP A 123 0.46 3.13 3.57
C TRP A 123 0.45 4.64 3.46
N VAL A 124 1.45 5.15 2.77
CA VAL A 124 1.57 6.56 2.42
C VAL A 124 1.88 6.68 0.94
N GLY A 125 1.17 7.54 0.25
CA GLY A 125 1.37 7.78 -1.17
C GLY A 125 1.31 9.24 -1.54
N ILE A 126 1.90 9.56 -2.68
CA ILE A 126 1.81 10.89 -3.31
C ILE A 126 0.92 10.73 -4.55
N PRO A 127 -0.31 11.28 -4.54
CA PRO A 127 -1.15 11.26 -5.71
C PRO A 127 -0.64 12.27 -6.74
N LEU A 128 -0.65 11.88 -8.00
CA LEU A 128 -0.32 12.76 -9.11
C LEU A 128 -1.53 12.87 -10.03
N GLY A 129 -1.84 14.07 -10.45
CA GLY A 129 -2.75 14.29 -11.56
C GLY A 129 -2.13 13.77 -12.86
N VAL A 130 -2.96 13.45 -13.82
CA VAL A 130 -2.53 13.08 -15.17
C VAL A 130 -2.60 14.31 -16.05
N ASP A 131 -1.53 14.58 -16.80
CA ASP A 131 -1.49 15.69 -17.74
C ASP A 131 -2.65 15.61 -18.74
N ASN A 132 -3.28 16.74 -18.99
CA ASN A 132 -4.41 16.88 -19.89
C ASN A 132 -5.67 16.05 -19.53
N LYS A 133 -5.79 15.63 -18.27
CA LYS A 133 -6.98 15.00 -17.73
C LYS A 133 -7.62 15.87 -16.67
N THR A 134 -8.93 15.96 -16.73
CA THR A 134 -9.69 16.63 -15.67
C THR A 134 -9.58 15.83 -14.38
N PHE A 135 -9.44 16.50 -13.26
CA PHE A 135 -9.44 15.86 -11.94
C PHE A 135 -10.69 14.99 -11.77
N LEU A 136 -10.52 13.77 -11.29
CA LEU A 136 -11.56 12.74 -11.14
C LEU A 136 -12.19 12.22 -12.45
N SER A 137 -11.60 12.48 -13.59
CA SER A 137 -12.10 11.90 -14.85
C SER A 137 -11.82 10.42 -15.02
N ASN A 138 -11.04 9.83 -14.14
CA ASN A 138 -10.69 8.40 -14.14
C ASN A 138 -10.73 7.83 -12.71
N GLU A 139 -11.01 6.56 -12.60
CA GLU A 139 -10.91 5.81 -11.35
C GLU A 139 -9.46 5.33 -11.16
N LEU A 140 -8.97 5.44 -9.92
CA LEU A 140 -7.72 4.81 -9.51
C LEU A 140 -8.01 3.81 -8.40
N LYS A 141 -7.63 2.56 -8.64
CA LYS A 141 -7.70 1.49 -7.63
C LYS A 141 -6.31 0.94 -7.36
N ILE A 142 -5.86 1.03 -6.12
CA ILE A 142 -4.59 0.48 -5.67
C ILE A 142 -4.90 -0.70 -4.75
N ARG A 143 -4.36 -1.88 -5.08
CA ARG A 143 -4.44 -3.06 -4.22
C ARG A 143 -3.03 -3.44 -3.80
N ILE A 144 -2.75 -3.29 -2.51
CA ILE A 144 -1.48 -3.68 -1.92
C ILE A 144 -1.72 -4.98 -1.15
N ARG A 145 -0.93 -6.00 -1.45
CA ARG A 145 -0.96 -7.26 -0.75
C ARG A 145 0.45 -7.71 -0.44
N VAL A 146 0.70 -7.96 0.84
CA VAL A 146 1.94 -8.58 1.29
C VAL A 146 1.64 -10.05 1.50
N ASN A 147 2.11 -10.91 0.58
CA ASN A 147 1.82 -12.36 0.62
C ASN A 147 2.43 -13.06 1.84
N ARG A 148 3.53 -12.52 2.33
CA ARG A 148 4.19 -13.00 3.55
C ARG A 148 4.57 -11.76 4.33
N PRO A 149 3.66 -11.21 5.14
CA PRO A 149 4.04 -10.15 6.04
C PRO A 149 5.19 -10.69 6.88
N TYR A 150 6.23 -9.89 7.03
CA TYR A 150 7.18 -10.16 8.10
C TYR A 150 6.34 -10.23 9.37
N SER A 151 6.05 -11.44 9.82
CA SER A 151 5.48 -11.60 11.15
C SER A 151 6.46 -10.89 12.05
N LYS A 152 6.01 -9.79 12.61
CA LYS A 152 6.69 -8.88 13.53
C LYS A 152 8.18 -9.23 13.68
N PHE A 153 9.06 -8.27 13.43
CA PHE A 153 10.42 -8.38 13.92
C PHE A 153 10.38 -9.22 15.18
N TYR A 154 11.14 -10.29 15.18
CA TYR A 154 11.24 -11.14 16.34
C TYR A 154 11.53 -10.22 17.52
N ASN A 155 10.52 -10.00 18.34
CA ASN A 155 10.59 -8.97 19.35
C ASN A 155 11.31 -9.60 20.54
N ALA A 156 12.51 -9.13 20.80
CA ALA A 156 13.26 -9.53 21.99
C ALA A 156 12.57 -9.17 23.32
N ASP A 157 11.47 -8.42 23.26
CA ASP A 157 10.67 -8.07 24.47
C ASP A 157 9.79 -9.21 24.97
N ASP A 158 9.68 -10.30 24.22
CA ASP A 158 9.19 -11.54 24.83
C ASP A 158 10.35 -12.15 25.62
N SER A 159 10.39 -11.81 26.90
CA SER A 159 11.45 -12.21 27.84
C SER A 159 11.62 -13.74 27.98
N THR A 160 10.82 -14.53 27.28
CA THR A 160 10.84 -15.99 27.33
C THR A 160 11.51 -16.61 26.12
N THR A 161 11.79 -15.84 25.07
CA THR A 161 12.35 -16.37 23.83
C THR A 161 13.71 -15.77 23.50
N THR A 162 14.70 -16.62 23.40
CA THR A 162 16.03 -16.24 22.92
C THR A 162 15.92 -15.76 21.47
N ALA A 163 16.46 -14.58 21.20
CA ALA A 163 16.47 -14.02 19.85
C ALA A 163 17.12 -15.00 18.87
N VAL A 164 16.32 -15.54 17.94
CA VAL A 164 16.82 -16.37 16.88
C VAL A 164 17.36 -15.45 15.78
N ASN A 165 18.52 -15.78 15.22
CA ASN A 165 19.13 -15.04 14.13
C ASN A 165 19.39 -13.54 14.41
N GLY A 166 19.67 -13.19 15.65
CA GLY A 166 20.00 -11.80 16.02
C GLY A 166 18.92 -10.79 15.69
N ASN A 167 17.66 -11.14 15.81
CA ASN A 167 16.45 -10.37 15.46
C ASN A 167 16.32 -10.06 13.96
N ASN A 168 17.09 -10.71 13.10
CA ASN A 168 16.90 -10.59 11.67
C ASN A 168 15.74 -11.47 11.18
N PRO A 169 15.10 -11.16 10.06
CA PRO A 169 14.10 -12.02 9.46
C PRO A 169 14.60 -13.45 9.29
N TYR A 170 13.83 -14.41 9.76
CA TYR A 170 14.16 -15.83 9.69
C TYR A 170 13.05 -16.58 8.95
N TYR A 171 13.45 -17.31 7.93
CA TYR A 171 12.56 -18.17 7.16
C TYR A 171 13.00 -19.62 7.31
N SER A 172 12.07 -20.50 7.65
CA SER A 172 12.30 -21.93 7.63
C SER A 172 11.45 -22.56 6.54
N PHE A 173 11.99 -23.54 5.88
CA PHE A 173 11.27 -24.36 4.91
C PHE A 173 11.60 -25.82 5.14
N ASN A 174 10.66 -26.68 4.84
CA ASN A 174 10.81 -28.11 4.94
C ASN A 174 10.75 -28.70 3.52
N THR A 175 11.74 -29.48 3.19
CA THR A 175 11.80 -30.21 1.90
C THR A 175 11.26 -31.63 2.01
N GLY A 176 10.69 -32.00 3.16
CA GLY A 176 10.19 -33.36 3.41
C GLY A 176 9.15 -33.84 2.39
N ASP A 177 8.39 -32.91 1.81
CA ASP A 177 7.41 -33.23 0.77
C ASP A 177 8.04 -33.41 -0.62
N MET A 178 9.31 -32.99 -0.79
CA MET A 178 10.06 -33.08 -2.03
C MET A 178 10.91 -34.38 -2.13
N PHE A 179 10.97 -35.17 -1.05
CA PHE A 179 11.70 -36.43 -1.09
C PHE A 179 10.99 -37.47 -1.95
N ALA A 180 11.75 -38.17 -2.77
CA ALA A 180 11.26 -39.34 -3.49
C ALA A 180 10.79 -40.39 -2.48
N ARG A 181 9.50 -40.61 -2.40
CA ARG A 181 8.90 -41.67 -1.57
C ARG A 181 8.95 -42.97 -2.35
N ARG A 182 9.72 -43.93 -1.83
CA ARG A 182 9.75 -45.30 -2.40
C ARG A 182 8.53 -46.08 -1.93
N GLY A 183 7.93 -46.84 -2.84
CA GLY A 183 6.82 -47.75 -2.52
C GLY A 183 5.43 -47.07 -2.40
N ASN A 184 5.27 -45.83 -2.84
CA ASN A 184 3.96 -45.20 -2.88
C ASN A 184 3.26 -45.48 -4.23
N ASN A 185 2.72 -46.71 -4.36
CA ASN A 185 2.09 -47.18 -5.58
C ASN A 185 0.82 -46.38 -5.93
N GLU A 186 0.07 -45.91 -4.93
CA GLU A 186 -1.14 -45.10 -5.18
C GLU A 186 -0.82 -43.75 -5.83
N THR A 187 0.22 -43.06 -5.35
CA THR A 187 0.68 -41.82 -5.96
C THR A 187 1.26 -42.05 -7.36
N ALA A 188 1.93 -43.20 -7.56
CA ALA A 188 2.48 -43.55 -8.88
C ALA A 188 1.35 -43.83 -9.88
N VAL A 189 0.31 -44.53 -9.49
CA VAL A 189 -0.87 -44.80 -10.34
C VAL A 189 -1.60 -43.50 -10.69
N SER A 190 -1.88 -42.66 -9.72
CA SER A 190 -2.55 -41.38 -9.97
C SER A 190 -1.70 -40.40 -10.81
N ALA A 191 -0.38 -40.48 -10.74
CA ALA A 191 0.51 -39.70 -11.59
C ALA A 191 0.51 -40.21 -13.04
N LEU A 192 0.24 -41.49 -13.28
CA LEU A 192 0.10 -42.05 -14.63
C LEU A 192 -1.15 -41.51 -15.34
N ASP A 193 -2.22 -41.19 -14.60
CA ASP A 193 -3.45 -40.60 -15.16
C ASP A 193 -3.24 -39.19 -15.69
N LEU A 194 -2.17 -38.53 -15.25
CA LEU A 194 -1.77 -37.19 -15.73
C LEU A 194 -0.89 -37.24 -16.98
N ILE A 195 -0.42 -38.43 -17.37
CA ILE A 195 0.41 -38.59 -18.56
C ILE A 195 -0.48 -38.64 -19.79
N ASN A 196 -0.61 -37.50 -20.45
CA ASN A 196 -1.20 -37.48 -21.78
C ASN A 196 -0.10 -37.83 -22.81
N VAL A 197 -0.25 -38.95 -23.47
CA VAL A 197 0.53 -39.27 -24.68
C VAL A 197 0.00 -38.38 -25.80
N VAL A 198 0.66 -37.25 -26.01
CA VAL A 198 0.43 -36.46 -27.23
C VAL A 198 1.11 -37.22 -28.34
N PRO A 199 0.42 -37.66 -29.39
CA PRO A 199 1.05 -38.23 -30.56
C PRO A 199 2.05 -37.17 -31.07
N ASN A 200 3.33 -37.50 -30.96
CA ASN A 200 4.38 -36.66 -31.52
C ASN A 200 4.43 -36.94 -33.02
N PRO A 201 3.84 -36.07 -33.88
CA PRO A 201 3.97 -36.23 -35.31
C PRO A 201 5.41 -35.89 -35.67
N TYR A 202 6.25 -36.91 -35.64
CA TYR A 202 7.59 -36.80 -36.22
C TYR A 202 7.43 -36.73 -37.71
N TYR A 203 7.35 -35.57 -38.24
CA TYR A 203 7.53 -35.33 -39.68
C TYR A 203 9.02 -35.51 -39.97
N ALA A 204 9.38 -36.14 -41.07
CA ALA A 204 10.71 -36.57 -41.48
C ALA A 204 11.90 -35.65 -41.12
N TYR A 205 11.66 -34.50 -40.59
CA TYR A 205 12.63 -33.58 -39.98
C TYR A 205 11.96 -32.66 -38.96
N SER A 206 12.71 -32.31 -37.95
CA SER A 206 12.31 -31.27 -36.97
C SER A 206 12.99 -29.96 -37.36
N GLY A 207 12.31 -28.85 -37.23
CA GLY A 207 12.90 -27.51 -37.44
C GLY A 207 14.06 -27.18 -36.49
N TYR A 208 14.30 -28.03 -35.50
CA TYR A 208 15.46 -27.95 -34.60
C TYR A 208 16.66 -28.80 -35.03
N GLU A 209 16.47 -29.69 -36.01
CA GLU A 209 17.52 -30.49 -36.55
C GLU A 209 18.12 -29.76 -37.75
N LYS A 210 19.37 -29.35 -37.67
CA LYS A 210 20.12 -28.87 -38.82
C LYS A 210 20.20 -29.97 -39.84
N ASN A 211 19.78 -29.69 -41.08
CA ASN A 211 19.94 -30.61 -42.21
C ASN A 211 21.36 -31.14 -42.25
N ARG A 212 21.50 -32.42 -41.96
CA ARG A 212 22.78 -33.15 -42.11
C ARG A 212 23.12 -33.54 -43.57
N LEU A 213 22.43 -32.94 -44.50
CA LEU A 213 22.60 -33.27 -45.92
C LEU A 213 23.45 -32.26 -46.70
N ASP A 214 24.10 -31.33 -46.02
CA ASP A 214 25.12 -30.48 -46.66
C ASP A 214 26.52 -30.94 -46.23
N ASN A 215 26.95 -32.08 -46.82
CA ASN A 215 28.34 -32.45 -47.05
C ASN A 215 28.47 -33.13 -48.41
#